data_0d5e59ca83aea0fc97ad8e16061495cc
#
_entry.id   0d5e59ca83aea0fc97ad8e16061495cc
#
_cell.length_a   1.000
_cell.length_b   1.000
_cell.length_c   1.000
_cell.angle_alpha   90.00
_cell.angle_beta   90.00
_cell.angle_gamma   90.00
#
_symmetry.space_group_name_H-M   'P 1'
#
loop_
_entity.id
_entity.type
_entity.pdbx_description
1 polymer ?
#
loop_
_entity_poly.entity_id
_entity_poly.type
_entity_poly.pdbx_seq_one_letter_code
_entity_poly.pdbx_strand_id
1 'polypeptide(L)'
;NTVWVNDGNGLFADSGQRLGTGFSDWVALGDLDGDGDLDAWIANEDEGNTVWTNDGSGRFTDTGQSLGTAASFSVALGDLDGDDDLDAWVANYSGQPNVVWLNDGDGFFSRTGQALGDNYSFTVALADVDEDGDLDAWIANLLGPNLIWLNDGTGVFVDSDQTLGDRPSLAVALGDLDGDGDPDAWVANDGDPNTVWRNLVRGACCIQGSCVQLQIETCLEIGGVYLGGACAIATCDDSDPTGACCTGNEAVCVPYTSTACIDLGGQWLGAGTSCVEAPCTTVCAGDTNGDGLVDVGDLLLVIANWNTCP
;
A
#
# COMPACT_ATOMS: atom_id res chain seq x y z
N ASN A 1 4.09 -9.03 -28.37
CA ASN A 1 3.63 -7.75 -27.83
C ASN A 1 3.88 -6.59 -28.82
N THR A 2 3.17 -5.48 -28.66
CA THR A 2 3.27 -4.30 -29.52
C THR A 2 3.49 -3.05 -28.66
N VAL A 3 4.31 -2.12 -29.19
CA VAL A 3 4.57 -0.85 -28.54
C VAL A 3 3.83 0.25 -29.29
N TRP A 4 3.03 1.02 -28.58
CA TRP A 4 2.31 2.18 -29.07
C TRP A 4 2.86 3.44 -28.43
N VAL A 5 3.24 4.42 -29.21
CA VAL A 5 3.82 5.68 -28.75
C VAL A 5 2.77 6.78 -28.80
N ASN A 6 2.60 7.49 -27.67
CA ASN A 6 1.72 8.65 -27.59
C ASN A 6 2.45 9.91 -28.10
N ASP A 7 1.78 10.73 -28.90
CA ASP A 7 2.31 12.00 -29.42
C ASP A 7 2.22 13.18 -28.42
N GLY A 8 1.75 12.90 -27.19
CA GLY A 8 1.53 13.91 -26.16
C GLY A 8 0.18 14.63 -26.23
N ASN A 9 -0.63 14.35 -27.26
CA ASN A 9 -1.97 14.91 -27.45
C ASN A 9 -3.08 13.84 -27.34
N GLY A 10 -2.73 12.64 -26.89
CA GLY A 10 -3.64 11.51 -26.76
C GLY A 10 -3.79 10.65 -28.02
N LEU A 11 -2.97 10.88 -29.04
CA LEU A 11 -2.93 10.04 -30.25
C LEU A 11 -1.80 9.01 -30.13
N PHE A 12 -2.12 7.74 -30.35
CA PHE A 12 -1.16 6.65 -30.32
C PHE A 12 -0.82 6.19 -31.73
N ALA A 13 0.47 6.01 -32.01
CA ALA A 13 0.98 5.42 -33.23
C ALA A 13 1.67 4.09 -32.94
N ASP A 14 1.44 3.09 -33.78
CA ASP A 14 2.19 1.83 -33.74
C ASP A 14 3.67 2.09 -34.06
N SER A 15 4.56 1.79 -33.12
CA SER A 15 6.01 1.94 -33.33
C SER A 15 6.59 0.98 -34.37
N GLY A 16 5.82 -0.03 -34.75
CA GLY A 16 6.28 -1.11 -35.63
C GLY A 16 7.06 -2.21 -34.90
N GLN A 17 7.36 -2.05 -33.61
CA GLN A 17 8.05 -3.07 -32.84
C GLN A 17 7.11 -4.22 -32.47
N ARG A 18 7.70 -5.42 -32.43
CA ARG A 18 7.02 -6.65 -32.04
C ARG A 18 7.93 -7.38 -31.05
N LEU A 19 7.53 -7.38 -29.77
CA LEU A 19 8.35 -7.87 -28.68
C LEU A 19 7.89 -9.27 -28.27
N GLY A 20 8.75 -10.27 -28.44
CA GLY A 20 8.48 -11.65 -28.13
C GLY A 20 7.40 -12.28 -29.01
N THR A 21 7.21 -13.60 -28.85
CA THR A 21 6.25 -14.43 -29.60
C THR A 21 5.33 -15.25 -28.69
N GLY A 22 5.59 -15.26 -27.37
CA GLY A 22 4.82 -16.00 -26.37
C GLY A 22 3.43 -15.44 -26.09
N PHE A 23 2.63 -16.24 -25.41
CA PHE A 23 1.39 -15.77 -24.79
C PHE A 23 1.76 -14.96 -23.53
N SER A 24 1.56 -13.67 -23.61
CA SER A 24 1.93 -12.73 -22.54
C SER A 24 0.67 -12.23 -21.83
N ASP A 25 0.61 -12.41 -20.52
CA ASP A 25 -0.54 -12.05 -19.71
C ASP A 25 -0.36 -10.70 -19.02
N TRP A 26 0.89 -10.31 -18.72
CA TRP A 26 1.18 -9.09 -18.02
C TRP A 26 2.45 -8.41 -18.51
N VAL A 27 2.49 -7.08 -18.37
CA VAL A 27 3.69 -6.27 -18.53
C VAL A 27 3.80 -5.30 -17.36
N ALA A 28 4.97 -5.24 -16.76
CA ALA A 28 5.33 -4.18 -15.82
C ALA A 28 6.44 -3.31 -16.43
N LEU A 29 6.37 -2.02 -16.14
CA LEU A 29 7.35 -1.04 -16.60
C LEU A 29 8.10 -0.47 -15.41
N GLY A 30 9.40 -0.37 -15.50
CA GLY A 30 10.29 0.21 -14.49
C GLY A 30 11.67 0.45 -15.11
N ASP A 31 12.46 1.30 -14.48
CA ASP A 31 13.88 1.46 -14.81
C ASP A 31 14.61 0.22 -14.22
N LEU A 32 14.95 -0.72 -15.08
CA LEU A 32 15.51 -2.00 -14.66
C LEU A 32 17.04 -2.07 -14.81
N ASP A 33 17.64 -1.15 -15.59
CA ASP A 33 19.09 -1.12 -15.80
C ASP A 33 19.76 0.18 -15.30
N GLY A 34 19.00 1.02 -14.57
CA GLY A 34 19.50 2.21 -13.89
C GLY A 34 19.84 3.37 -14.82
N ASP A 35 19.36 3.35 -16.08
CA ASP A 35 19.64 4.40 -17.06
C ASP A 35 18.64 5.57 -17.03
N GLY A 36 17.54 5.45 -16.27
CA GLY A 36 16.48 6.43 -16.07
C GLY A 36 15.32 6.31 -17.04
N ASP A 37 15.33 5.35 -17.95
CA ASP A 37 14.27 5.08 -18.90
C ASP A 37 13.42 3.89 -18.47
N LEU A 38 12.15 3.81 -18.88
CA LEU A 38 11.28 2.72 -18.48
C LEU A 38 11.48 1.50 -19.37
N ASP A 39 11.94 0.43 -18.80
CA ASP A 39 12.08 -0.91 -19.38
C ASP A 39 10.82 -1.73 -19.19
N ALA A 40 10.79 -2.93 -19.77
CA ALA A 40 9.65 -3.83 -19.69
C ALA A 40 10.03 -5.23 -19.21
N TRP A 41 9.37 -5.67 -18.13
CA TRP A 41 9.27 -7.08 -17.77
C TRP A 41 7.97 -7.66 -18.32
N ILE A 42 8.05 -8.77 -19.05
CA ILE A 42 6.87 -9.43 -19.65
C ILE A 42 6.68 -10.80 -18.99
N ALA A 43 5.51 -10.99 -18.37
CA ALA A 43 5.10 -12.29 -17.83
C ALA A 43 4.42 -13.10 -18.95
N ASN A 44 4.87 -14.34 -19.14
CA ASN A 44 4.43 -15.25 -20.19
C ASN A 44 3.83 -16.53 -19.61
N GLU A 45 2.77 -17.05 -20.26
CA GLU A 45 2.09 -18.29 -19.85
C GLU A 45 2.84 -19.55 -20.29
N ASP A 46 3.39 -19.57 -21.48
CA ASP A 46 3.89 -20.80 -22.14
C ASP A 46 5.40 -20.84 -22.38
N GLU A 47 6.11 -19.78 -22.02
CA GLU A 47 7.57 -19.68 -22.13
C GLU A 47 8.14 -18.87 -20.95
N GLY A 48 9.47 -18.78 -20.81
CA GLY A 48 10.10 -17.95 -19.77
C GLY A 48 9.75 -16.48 -19.92
N ASN A 49 9.64 -15.79 -18.78
CA ASN A 49 9.47 -14.34 -18.77
C ASN A 49 10.64 -13.65 -19.43
N THR A 50 10.41 -12.49 -20.01
CA THR A 50 11.43 -11.75 -20.76
C THR A 50 11.56 -10.32 -20.26
N VAL A 51 12.79 -9.80 -20.33
CA VAL A 51 13.12 -8.42 -19.98
C VAL A 51 13.62 -7.70 -21.24
N TRP A 52 13.11 -6.51 -21.46
CA TRP A 52 13.39 -5.68 -22.61
C TRP A 52 13.81 -4.29 -22.15
N THR A 53 15.06 -3.89 -22.44
CA THR A 53 15.56 -2.56 -22.12
C THR A 53 15.17 -1.55 -23.20
N ASN A 54 14.85 -0.32 -22.77
CA ASN A 54 14.49 0.81 -23.60
C ASN A 54 15.67 1.77 -23.71
N ASP A 55 15.83 2.43 -24.84
CA ASP A 55 16.92 3.40 -25.08
C ASP A 55 16.48 4.86 -24.89
N GLY A 56 15.39 5.11 -24.17
CA GLY A 56 14.79 6.42 -23.93
C GLY A 56 14.03 7.00 -25.12
N SER A 57 14.08 6.36 -26.27
CA SER A 57 13.31 6.76 -27.44
C SER A 57 12.04 5.93 -27.68
N GLY A 58 11.74 5.00 -26.74
CA GLY A 58 10.66 4.03 -26.88
C GLY A 58 11.04 2.85 -27.75
N ARG A 59 12.34 2.60 -27.97
CA ARG A 59 12.83 1.44 -28.69
C ARG A 59 13.37 0.39 -27.71
N PHE A 60 12.70 -0.75 -27.69
CA PHE A 60 13.02 -1.86 -26.81
C PHE A 60 13.97 -2.86 -27.45
N THR A 61 14.90 -3.38 -26.66
CA THR A 61 15.88 -4.41 -27.03
C THR A 61 15.76 -5.59 -26.06
N ASP A 62 15.70 -6.81 -26.61
CA ASP A 62 15.65 -8.04 -25.81
C ASP A 62 16.99 -8.26 -25.10
N THR A 63 16.97 -8.42 -23.78
CA THR A 63 18.16 -8.77 -22.98
C THR A 63 18.62 -10.20 -23.21
N GLY A 64 17.78 -11.04 -23.87
CA GLY A 64 18.04 -12.45 -24.10
C GLY A 64 17.84 -13.33 -22.86
N GLN A 65 17.30 -12.79 -21.76
CA GLN A 65 16.97 -13.55 -20.56
C GLN A 65 15.67 -14.34 -20.79
N SER A 66 15.63 -15.57 -20.28
CA SER A 66 14.43 -16.40 -20.21
C SER A 66 14.25 -16.83 -18.75
N LEU A 67 13.34 -16.16 -18.04
CA LEU A 67 13.23 -16.20 -16.60
C LEU A 67 12.10 -17.14 -16.16
N GLY A 68 12.49 -18.34 -15.72
CA GLY A 68 11.56 -19.38 -15.28
C GLY A 68 10.96 -20.17 -16.43
N THR A 69 10.02 -21.07 -16.08
CA THR A 69 9.27 -21.92 -17.00
C THR A 69 7.83 -22.14 -16.54
N ALA A 70 7.42 -21.39 -15.51
CA ALA A 70 6.06 -21.44 -14.99
C ALA A 70 5.13 -20.59 -15.84
N ALA A 71 3.83 -20.89 -15.80
CA ALA A 71 2.81 -20.03 -16.39
C ALA A 71 2.65 -18.77 -15.51
N SER A 72 3.29 -17.68 -15.91
CA SER A 72 3.30 -16.42 -15.15
C SER A 72 2.18 -15.51 -15.62
N PHE A 73 1.29 -15.12 -14.69
CA PHE A 73 0.10 -14.31 -15.00
C PHE A 73 0.25 -12.84 -14.62
N SER A 74 1.09 -12.54 -13.63
CA SER A 74 1.34 -11.16 -13.21
C SER A 74 2.76 -11.03 -12.67
N VAL A 75 3.29 -9.82 -12.76
CA VAL A 75 4.53 -9.41 -12.11
C VAL A 75 4.33 -8.03 -11.49
N ALA A 76 4.86 -7.85 -10.30
CA ALA A 76 5.01 -6.55 -9.66
C ALA A 76 6.50 -6.26 -9.47
N LEU A 77 6.88 -5.01 -9.72
CA LEU A 77 8.25 -4.52 -9.58
C LEU A 77 8.37 -3.65 -8.33
N GLY A 78 9.45 -3.82 -7.60
CA GLY A 78 9.77 -3.02 -6.40
C GLY A 78 11.14 -3.41 -5.88
N ASP A 79 11.77 -2.55 -5.11
CA ASP A 79 12.98 -2.87 -4.36
C ASP A 79 12.59 -3.84 -3.23
N LEU A 80 12.97 -5.10 -3.34
CA LEU A 80 12.58 -6.16 -2.42
C LEU A 80 13.70 -6.58 -1.47
N ASP A 81 14.95 -6.18 -1.74
CA ASP A 81 16.09 -6.53 -0.90
C ASP A 81 16.87 -5.34 -0.35
N GLY A 82 16.38 -4.11 -0.59
CA GLY A 82 16.89 -2.89 0.01
C GLY A 82 18.14 -2.33 -0.66
N ASP A 83 18.37 -2.67 -1.95
CA ASP A 83 19.54 -2.21 -2.71
C ASP A 83 19.24 -1.04 -3.67
N ASP A 84 18.00 -0.52 -3.66
CA ASP A 84 17.45 0.56 -4.51
C ASP A 84 17.21 0.15 -5.98
N ASP A 85 17.41 -1.11 -6.37
CA ASP A 85 17.11 -1.63 -7.70
C ASP A 85 15.72 -2.27 -7.75
N LEU A 86 15.06 -2.24 -8.91
CA LEU A 86 13.74 -2.84 -9.05
C LEU A 86 13.82 -4.34 -9.27
N ASP A 87 13.36 -5.11 -8.31
CA ASP A 87 13.19 -6.55 -8.35
C ASP A 87 11.82 -6.96 -8.89
N ALA A 88 11.62 -8.25 -9.10
CA ALA A 88 10.37 -8.78 -9.63
C ALA A 88 9.76 -9.88 -8.74
N TRP A 89 8.55 -9.65 -8.25
CA TRP A 89 7.70 -10.67 -7.65
C TRP A 89 6.72 -11.20 -8.69
N VAL A 90 6.77 -12.50 -9.01
CA VAL A 90 6.02 -13.12 -10.11
C VAL A 90 4.95 -14.06 -9.58
N ALA A 91 3.68 -13.77 -9.93
CA ALA A 91 2.54 -14.61 -9.65
C ALA A 91 2.40 -15.70 -10.73
N ASN A 92 2.46 -16.95 -10.31
CA ASN A 92 2.35 -18.12 -11.19
C ASN A 92 1.02 -18.82 -11.04
N TYR A 93 0.49 -19.24 -12.16
CA TYR A 93 -0.78 -19.95 -12.28
C TYR A 93 -0.61 -21.47 -12.22
N SER A 94 -1.74 -22.20 -12.29
CA SER A 94 -1.79 -23.68 -12.39
C SER A 94 -1.14 -24.44 -11.25
N GLY A 95 -1.19 -23.89 -10.00
CA GLY A 95 -0.62 -24.54 -8.83
C GLY A 95 0.90 -24.60 -8.85
N GLN A 96 1.53 -23.69 -9.55
CA GLN A 96 2.98 -23.51 -9.53
C GLN A 96 3.37 -22.44 -8.50
N PRO A 97 4.49 -22.62 -7.79
CA PRO A 97 4.88 -21.64 -6.77
C PRO A 97 5.21 -20.29 -7.41
N ASN A 98 4.83 -19.24 -6.72
CA ASN A 98 5.27 -17.88 -7.02
C ASN A 98 6.76 -17.75 -6.74
N VAL A 99 7.42 -16.80 -7.38
CA VAL A 99 8.86 -16.64 -7.31
C VAL A 99 9.28 -15.19 -7.25
N VAL A 100 10.41 -14.94 -6.61
CA VAL A 100 11.08 -13.64 -6.57
C VAL A 100 12.36 -13.71 -7.38
N TRP A 101 12.60 -12.67 -8.17
CA TRP A 101 13.80 -12.46 -8.96
C TRP A 101 14.44 -11.15 -8.53
N LEU A 102 15.68 -11.22 -8.06
CA LEU A 102 16.47 -10.05 -7.68
C LEU A 102 17.26 -9.55 -8.90
N ASN A 103 17.24 -8.25 -9.08
CA ASN A 103 17.98 -7.50 -10.08
C ASN A 103 19.43 -7.26 -9.60
N ASP A 104 20.37 -7.05 -10.50
CA ASP A 104 21.75 -6.67 -10.18
C ASP A 104 22.03 -5.19 -10.50
N GLY A 105 20.98 -4.40 -10.79
CA GLY A 105 21.05 -2.99 -11.17
C GLY A 105 21.43 -2.73 -12.63
N ASP A 106 21.85 -3.76 -13.36
CA ASP A 106 22.15 -3.70 -14.80
C ASP A 106 21.07 -4.42 -15.65
N GLY A 107 19.88 -4.69 -15.07
CA GLY A 107 18.74 -5.35 -15.72
C GLY A 107 18.86 -6.87 -15.85
N PHE A 108 19.77 -7.51 -15.10
CA PHE A 108 19.90 -8.97 -15.08
C PHE A 108 19.36 -9.55 -13.78
N PHE A 109 18.44 -10.50 -13.92
CA PHE A 109 17.67 -11.05 -12.82
C PHE A 109 18.15 -12.45 -12.43
N SER A 110 18.26 -12.68 -11.13
CA SER A 110 18.58 -13.97 -10.53
C SER A 110 17.47 -14.44 -9.58
N ARG A 111 17.14 -15.74 -9.62
CA ARG A 111 16.08 -16.30 -8.77
C ARG A 111 16.55 -16.48 -7.34
N THR A 112 15.75 -16.06 -6.34
CA THR A 112 16.05 -16.26 -4.91
C THR A 112 16.03 -17.73 -4.47
N GLY A 113 15.40 -18.61 -5.25
CA GLY A 113 15.24 -20.02 -4.91
C GLY A 113 14.03 -20.32 -4.01
N GLN A 114 13.30 -19.31 -3.56
CA GLN A 114 12.07 -19.47 -2.80
C GLN A 114 10.95 -20.03 -3.68
N ALA A 115 10.03 -20.78 -3.05
CA ALA A 115 8.81 -21.29 -3.65
C ALA A 115 7.64 -20.82 -2.78
N LEU A 116 6.92 -19.80 -3.24
CA LEU A 116 5.97 -19.05 -2.42
C LEU A 116 4.53 -19.48 -2.74
N GLY A 117 4.03 -20.45 -1.98
CA GLY A 117 2.72 -21.06 -2.19
C GLY A 117 2.64 -21.93 -3.43
N ASP A 118 1.47 -22.54 -3.63
CA ASP A 118 1.15 -23.42 -4.76
C ASP A 118 -0.29 -23.21 -5.26
N ASN A 119 -0.83 -22.00 -5.05
CA ASN A 119 -2.18 -21.62 -5.46
C ASN A 119 -2.23 -21.25 -6.96
N TYR A 120 -3.45 -20.98 -7.43
CA TYR A 120 -3.68 -20.42 -8.76
C TYR A 120 -3.60 -18.91 -8.67
N SER A 121 -2.39 -18.36 -8.57
CA SER A 121 -2.16 -16.92 -8.37
C SER A 121 -2.41 -16.16 -9.67
N PHE A 122 -3.23 -15.11 -9.59
CA PHE A 122 -3.67 -14.33 -10.74
C PHE A 122 -2.98 -12.97 -10.79
N THR A 123 -2.98 -12.24 -9.69
CA THR A 123 -2.25 -10.96 -9.57
C THR A 123 -1.54 -10.86 -8.25
N VAL A 124 -0.46 -10.08 -8.26
CA VAL A 124 0.28 -9.62 -7.09
C VAL A 124 0.25 -8.10 -7.05
N ALA A 125 0.14 -7.55 -5.85
CA ALA A 125 0.39 -6.14 -5.56
C ALA A 125 1.39 -6.04 -4.40
N LEU A 126 2.27 -5.05 -4.45
CA LEU A 126 3.29 -4.79 -3.44
C LEU A 126 2.92 -3.54 -2.63
N ALA A 127 3.04 -3.62 -1.33
CA ALA A 127 2.99 -2.50 -0.40
C ALA A 127 3.61 -2.93 0.93
N ASP A 128 4.10 -1.99 1.73
CA ASP A 128 4.44 -2.21 3.13
C ASP A 128 3.13 -2.35 3.91
N VAL A 129 2.73 -3.60 4.24
CA VAL A 129 1.43 -3.87 4.88
C VAL A 129 1.53 -4.05 6.39
N ASP A 130 2.74 -4.15 6.95
CA ASP A 130 2.96 -4.27 8.39
C ASP A 130 3.79 -3.12 9.00
N GLU A 131 4.08 -2.09 8.19
CA GLU A 131 4.78 -0.84 8.57
C GLU A 131 6.22 -1.06 9.04
N ASP A 132 6.90 -2.07 8.51
CA ASP A 132 8.31 -2.32 8.82
C ASP A 132 9.28 -1.59 7.87
N GLY A 133 8.78 -1.03 6.78
CA GLY A 133 9.50 -0.27 5.76
C GLY A 133 9.82 -1.06 4.51
N ASP A 134 9.52 -2.36 4.49
CA ASP A 134 9.81 -3.26 3.40
C ASP A 134 8.56 -3.56 2.57
N LEU A 135 8.70 -3.84 1.28
CA LEU A 135 7.55 -4.14 0.42
C LEU A 135 7.12 -5.60 0.57
N ASP A 136 5.90 -5.81 1.02
CA ASP A 136 5.23 -7.09 1.12
C ASP A 136 4.41 -7.41 -0.13
N ALA A 137 4.00 -8.69 -0.27
CA ALA A 137 3.24 -9.14 -1.42
C ALA A 137 1.83 -9.62 -1.04
N TRP A 138 0.81 -8.97 -1.60
CA TRP A 138 -0.59 -9.37 -1.50
C TRP A 138 -1.01 -10.11 -2.78
N ILE A 139 -1.48 -11.37 -2.67
CA ILE A 139 -1.73 -12.26 -3.81
C ILE A 139 -3.22 -12.51 -3.95
N ALA A 140 -3.77 -12.18 -5.12
CA ALA A 140 -5.12 -12.58 -5.51
C ALA A 140 -5.09 -13.97 -6.17
N ASN A 141 -5.80 -14.93 -5.57
CA ASN A 141 -5.86 -16.31 -6.03
C ASN A 141 -7.23 -16.64 -6.65
N LEU A 142 -7.22 -17.28 -7.83
CA LEU A 142 -8.45 -17.75 -8.47
C LEU A 142 -9.04 -18.96 -7.75
N LEU A 143 -8.21 -19.83 -7.22
CA LEU A 143 -8.62 -20.99 -6.43
C LEU A 143 -7.91 -20.95 -5.07
N GLY A 144 -8.70 -20.99 -4.00
CA GLY A 144 -8.22 -20.86 -2.64
C GLY A 144 -8.26 -19.42 -2.11
N PRO A 145 -7.83 -19.20 -0.88
CA PRO A 145 -7.81 -17.87 -0.26
C PRO A 145 -6.73 -16.99 -0.88
N ASN A 146 -6.93 -15.68 -0.79
CA ASN A 146 -5.87 -14.72 -1.01
C ASN A 146 -4.86 -14.78 0.14
N LEU A 147 -3.60 -14.47 -0.15
CA LEU A 147 -2.49 -14.60 0.80
C LEU A 147 -1.68 -13.30 0.86
N ILE A 148 -1.06 -13.09 2.00
CA ILE A 148 -0.06 -12.06 2.21
C ILE A 148 1.27 -12.75 2.54
N TRP A 149 2.33 -12.31 1.86
CA TRP A 149 3.70 -12.73 2.12
C TRP A 149 4.48 -11.52 2.64
N LEU A 150 4.97 -11.63 3.87
CA LEU A 150 5.77 -10.58 4.51
C LEU A 150 7.23 -10.71 4.12
N ASN A 151 7.84 -9.61 3.75
CA ASN A 151 9.26 -9.48 3.43
C ASN A 151 10.07 -9.18 4.69
N ASP A 152 11.33 -9.50 4.71
CA ASP A 152 12.26 -9.14 5.80
C ASP A 152 13.30 -8.08 5.36
N GLY A 153 13.04 -7.40 4.24
CA GLY A 153 13.91 -6.39 3.64
C GLY A 153 15.16 -6.95 2.95
N THR A 154 15.24 -8.28 2.79
CA THR A 154 16.35 -8.93 2.07
C THR A 154 15.87 -9.81 0.91
N GLY A 155 14.63 -9.57 0.43
CA GLY A 155 13.99 -10.38 -0.60
C GLY A 155 13.55 -11.77 -0.11
N VAL A 156 13.52 -12.00 1.21
CA VAL A 156 13.06 -13.25 1.81
C VAL A 156 11.65 -13.09 2.35
N PHE A 157 10.71 -13.80 1.73
CA PHE A 157 9.29 -13.74 2.05
C PHE A 157 8.84 -14.91 2.93
N VAL A 158 8.00 -14.62 3.92
CA VAL A 158 7.35 -15.60 4.78
C VAL A 158 5.83 -15.45 4.70
N ASP A 159 5.09 -16.57 4.78
CA ASP A 159 3.63 -16.54 4.82
C ASP A 159 3.17 -15.85 6.12
N SER A 160 2.27 -14.88 6.01
CA SER A 160 1.68 -14.21 7.17
C SER A 160 0.71 -15.10 7.96
N ASP A 161 0.44 -16.33 7.49
CA ASP A 161 -0.60 -17.24 8.00
C ASP A 161 -2.04 -16.66 7.89
N GLN A 162 -2.23 -15.55 7.19
CA GLN A 162 -3.55 -14.98 6.94
C GLN A 162 -4.19 -15.62 5.71
N THR A 163 -5.46 -15.98 5.84
CA THR A 163 -6.27 -16.48 4.72
C THR A 163 -7.43 -15.51 4.48
N LEU A 164 -7.38 -14.79 3.36
CA LEU A 164 -8.25 -13.65 3.09
C LEU A 164 -9.33 -14.02 2.07
N GLY A 165 -10.49 -14.46 2.61
CA GLY A 165 -11.62 -14.90 1.80
C GLY A 165 -11.46 -16.29 1.22
N ASP A 166 -12.48 -16.71 0.47
CA ASP A 166 -12.57 -18.02 -0.20
C ASP A 166 -13.13 -17.91 -1.62
N ARG A 167 -13.22 -16.67 -2.15
CA ARG A 167 -13.79 -16.39 -3.46
C ARG A 167 -12.70 -16.37 -4.53
N PRO A 168 -13.05 -16.78 -5.75
CA PRO A 168 -12.14 -16.62 -6.89
C PRO A 168 -11.78 -15.14 -7.09
N SER A 169 -10.52 -14.77 -6.93
CA SER A 169 -10.07 -13.40 -7.05
C SER A 169 -9.19 -13.25 -8.30
N LEU A 170 -9.44 -12.19 -9.08
CA LEU A 170 -8.74 -11.91 -10.34
C LEU A 170 -7.74 -10.75 -10.22
N ALA A 171 -8.03 -9.79 -9.35
CA ALA A 171 -7.15 -8.64 -9.18
C ALA A 171 -7.23 -8.10 -7.76
N VAL A 172 -6.14 -7.47 -7.33
CA VAL A 172 -6.05 -6.68 -6.11
C VAL A 172 -5.41 -5.34 -6.43
N ALA A 173 -5.90 -4.30 -5.76
CA ALA A 173 -5.27 -2.99 -5.70
C ALA A 173 -5.11 -2.61 -4.23
N LEU A 174 -3.93 -2.10 -3.88
CA LEU A 174 -3.60 -1.65 -2.53
C LEU A 174 -3.59 -0.12 -2.47
N GLY A 175 -4.04 0.43 -1.36
CA GLY A 175 -4.02 1.86 -1.08
C GLY A 175 -4.79 2.18 0.18
N ASP A 176 -4.48 3.30 0.81
CA ASP A 176 -5.20 3.80 1.98
C ASP A 176 -6.63 4.21 1.57
N LEU A 177 -7.63 3.41 1.94
CA LEU A 177 -9.02 3.60 1.56
C LEU A 177 -9.86 4.28 2.65
N ASP A 178 -9.38 4.31 3.88
CA ASP A 178 -10.11 4.90 5.00
C ASP A 178 -9.38 6.08 5.66
N GLY A 179 -8.16 6.40 5.21
CA GLY A 179 -7.42 7.59 5.59
C GLY A 179 -6.60 7.43 6.86
N ASP A 180 -6.31 6.19 7.28
CA ASP A 180 -5.51 5.89 8.46
C ASP A 180 -4.00 5.78 8.18
N GLY A 181 -3.60 5.78 6.92
CA GLY A 181 -2.22 5.74 6.45
C GLY A 181 -1.77 4.36 6.00
N ASP A 182 -2.51 3.31 6.35
CA ASP A 182 -2.16 1.93 6.04
C ASP A 182 -2.73 1.46 4.70
N PRO A 183 -2.03 0.62 3.94
CA PRO A 183 -2.55 0.12 2.69
C PRO A 183 -3.64 -0.93 2.91
N ASP A 184 -4.87 -0.60 2.50
CA ASP A 184 -6.01 -1.50 2.40
C ASP A 184 -6.02 -2.23 1.07
N ALA A 185 -6.83 -3.29 0.95
CA ALA A 185 -6.95 -4.03 -0.29
C ALA A 185 -8.37 -3.99 -0.87
N TRP A 186 -8.48 -3.62 -2.16
CA TRP A 186 -9.68 -3.82 -2.95
C TRP A 186 -9.50 -5.01 -3.88
N VAL A 187 -10.33 -6.04 -3.70
CA VAL A 187 -10.24 -7.30 -4.44
C VAL A 187 -11.38 -7.43 -5.42
N ALA A 188 -11.03 -7.65 -6.69
CA ALA A 188 -11.98 -7.98 -7.74
C ALA A 188 -12.19 -9.50 -7.81
N ASN A 189 -13.42 -9.95 -7.57
CA ASN A 189 -13.79 -11.37 -7.55
C ASN A 189 -14.50 -11.79 -8.84
N ASP A 190 -14.24 -13.01 -9.31
CA ASP A 190 -14.89 -13.60 -10.48
C ASP A 190 -16.25 -14.16 -10.12
N GLY A 191 -17.31 -13.60 -10.73
CA GLY A 191 -18.69 -14.07 -10.52
C GLY A 191 -19.30 -13.74 -9.15
N ASP A 192 -18.56 -13.12 -8.25
CA ASP A 192 -18.95 -12.72 -6.90
C ASP A 192 -18.77 -11.21 -6.68
N PRO A 193 -19.45 -10.61 -5.68
CA PRO A 193 -19.20 -9.22 -5.32
C PRO A 193 -17.74 -8.98 -4.93
N ASN A 194 -17.19 -7.85 -5.37
CA ASN A 194 -15.88 -7.41 -4.94
C ASN A 194 -15.84 -7.21 -3.42
N THR A 195 -14.66 -7.36 -2.83
CA THR A 195 -14.44 -7.22 -1.39
C THR A 195 -13.41 -6.14 -1.11
N VAL A 196 -13.59 -5.45 0.01
CA VAL A 196 -12.60 -4.53 0.58
C VAL A 196 -12.12 -5.13 1.88
N TRP A 197 -10.81 -5.22 2.02
CA TRP A 197 -10.13 -5.66 3.23
C TRP A 197 -9.40 -4.45 3.81
N ARG A 198 -9.76 -4.09 5.03
CA ARG A 198 -9.04 -3.04 5.75
C ARG A 198 -7.84 -3.63 6.44
N ASN A 199 -6.71 -2.98 6.28
CA ASN A 199 -5.54 -3.24 7.07
C ASN A 199 -5.77 -2.63 8.46
N LEU A 200 -5.84 -3.45 9.46
CA LEU A 200 -6.04 -3.01 10.83
C LEU A 200 -4.71 -3.10 11.56
N VAL A 201 -3.83 -2.16 11.28
CA VAL A 201 -2.51 -2.14 11.88
C VAL A 201 -2.62 -2.07 13.41
N ARG A 202 -1.78 -2.83 14.07
CA ARG A 202 -1.65 -2.81 15.51
C ARG A 202 -0.62 -1.76 15.88
N GLY A 203 -1.06 -0.71 16.55
CA GLY A 203 -0.15 0.29 17.07
C GLY A 203 0.16 0.13 18.57
N ALA A 204 1.12 0.88 19.04
CA ALA A 204 1.48 0.91 20.44
C ALA A 204 0.30 1.36 21.29
N CYS A 205 -0.13 0.51 22.20
CA CYS A 205 -1.16 0.79 23.20
C CYS A 205 -0.52 0.83 24.59
N CYS A 206 -0.63 1.96 25.26
CA CYS A 206 -0.14 2.12 26.63
C CYS A 206 -1.21 1.75 27.65
N ILE A 207 -0.95 0.74 28.46
CA ILE A 207 -1.83 0.26 29.53
C ILE A 207 -1.01 0.27 30.82
N GLN A 208 -1.36 1.14 31.75
CA GLN A 208 -0.68 1.26 33.06
C GLN A 208 0.85 1.36 32.94
N GLY A 209 1.33 2.18 32.00
CA GLY A 209 2.76 2.38 31.77
C GLY A 209 3.48 1.25 31.01
N SER A 210 2.75 0.24 30.55
CA SER A 210 3.28 -0.86 29.72
C SER A 210 2.79 -0.71 28.30
N CYS A 211 3.68 -0.95 27.31
CA CYS A 211 3.30 -0.94 25.92
C CYS A 211 2.97 -2.34 25.40
N VAL A 212 1.85 -2.48 24.69
CA VAL A 212 1.44 -3.68 23.96
C VAL A 212 0.96 -3.26 22.58
N GLN A 213 1.20 -4.11 21.58
CA GLN A 213 0.69 -3.90 20.22
C GLN A 213 -0.77 -4.35 20.14
N LEU A 214 -1.69 -3.42 19.93
CA LEU A 214 -3.13 -3.66 19.84
C LEU A 214 -3.75 -2.80 18.74
N GLN A 215 -4.86 -3.28 18.17
CA GLN A 215 -5.72 -2.44 17.34
C GLN A 215 -6.30 -1.30 18.18
N ILE A 216 -6.56 -0.17 17.54
CA ILE A 216 -7.04 1.04 18.23
C ILE A 216 -8.33 0.77 19.04
N GLU A 217 -9.31 0.08 18.48
CA GLU A 217 -10.57 -0.26 19.14
C GLU A 217 -10.34 -1.11 20.38
N THR A 218 -9.52 -2.16 20.27
CA THR A 218 -9.17 -3.03 21.40
C THR A 218 -8.42 -2.27 22.48
N CYS A 219 -7.50 -1.40 22.11
CA CYS A 219 -6.77 -0.54 23.05
C CYS A 219 -7.72 0.36 23.85
N LEU A 220 -8.66 0.99 23.16
CA LEU A 220 -9.62 1.91 23.79
C LEU A 220 -10.65 1.18 24.64
N GLU A 221 -11.14 0.00 24.23
CA GLU A 221 -12.08 -0.84 24.99
C GLU A 221 -11.53 -1.27 26.35
N ILE A 222 -10.22 -1.53 26.43
CA ILE A 222 -9.55 -1.91 27.69
C ILE A 222 -9.02 -0.71 28.48
N GLY A 223 -9.31 0.52 28.03
CA GLY A 223 -8.90 1.76 28.69
C GLY A 223 -7.43 2.12 28.52
N GLY A 224 -6.79 1.63 27.46
CA GLY A 224 -5.44 1.99 27.05
C GLY A 224 -5.39 3.31 26.28
N VAL A 225 -4.17 3.83 26.09
CA VAL A 225 -3.88 5.00 25.25
C VAL A 225 -3.20 4.48 23.98
N TYR A 226 -3.84 4.70 22.84
CA TYR A 226 -3.29 4.31 21.54
C TYR A 226 -2.34 5.39 21.03
N LEU A 227 -1.10 5.01 20.69
CA LEU A 227 -0.05 5.91 20.20
C LEU A 227 0.30 5.67 18.72
N GLY A 228 -0.23 4.59 18.10
CA GLY A 228 0.22 4.15 16.78
C GLY A 228 1.66 3.61 16.79
N GLY A 229 2.16 3.15 15.67
CA GLY A 229 3.52 2.67 15.49
C GLY A 229 3.94 1.50 16.40
N ALA A 230 5.23 1.21 16.47
CA ALA A 230 5.75 0.07 17.24
C ALA A 230 6.00 0.40 18.73
N CYS A 231 5.74 -0.56 19.61
CA CYS A 231 6.10 -0.43 21.05
C CYS A 231 7.60 -0.20 21.31
N ALA A 232 8.46 -0.58 20.38
CA ALA A 232 9.90 -0.36 20.51
C ALA A 232 10.30 1.12 20.53
N ILE A 233 9.50 1.99 19.91
CA ILE A 233 9.73 3.44 19.83
C ILE A 233 8.74 4.24 20.69
N ALA A 234 7.62 3.64 21.07
CA ALA A 234 6.60 4.29 21.90
C ALA A 234 7.04 4.34 23.37
N THR A 235 7.04 5.53 23.95
CA THR A 235 7.25 5.71 25.39
C THR A 235 5.88 5.86 26.07
N CYS A 236 5.47 4.84 26.84
CA CYS A 236 4.31 4.93 27.70
C CYS A 236 4.66 5.77 28.94
N ASP A 237 4.82 7.08 28.76
CA ASP A 237 5.15 8.01 29.86
C ASP A 237 3.83 8.62 30.40
N ASP A 238 3.53 8.31 31.65
CA ASP A 238 2.39 8.90 32.37
C ASP A 238 2.49 10.42 32.56
N SER A 239 3.58 11.06 32.11
CA SER A 239 3.81 12.50 32.20
C SER A 239 3.13 13.31 31.09
N ASP A 240 2.74 12.66 29.97
CA ASP A 240 1.94 13.32 28.92
C ASP A 240 0.45 13.01 29.14
N PRO A 241 -0.32 13.96 29.67
CA PRO A 241 -1.70 13.69 30.09
C PRO A 241 -2.60 13.40 28.91
N THR A 242 -3.42 12.36 29.04
CA THR A 242 -4.45 12.04 28.05
C THR A 242 -5.61 13.03 28.12
N GLY A 243 -6.21 13.29 26.98
CA GLY A 243 -7.38 14.12 26.80
C GLY A 243 -8.13 13.77 25.51
N ALA A 244 -9.30 14.34 25.34
CA ALA A 244 -10.06 14.17 24.11
C ALA A 244 -9.33 14.84 22.95
N CYS A 245 -9.12 14.09 21.86
CA CYS A 245 -8.54 14.55 20.62
C CYS A 245 -9.59 14.47 19.51
N CYS A 246 -9.80 15.55 18.80
CA CYS A 246 -10.69 15.62 17.67
C CYS A 246 -9.88 15.52 16.37
N THR A 247 -10.03 14.42 15.63
CA THR A 247 -9.33 14.19 14.37
C THR A 247 -10.29 14.12 13.20
N GLY A 248 -9.86 14.60 12.02
CA GLY A 248 -10.57 14.50 10.74
C GLY A 248 -11.80 15.40 10.60
N ASN A 249 -12.40 15.35 9.41
CA ASN A 249 -13.57 16.15 9.04
C ASN A 249 -14.91 15.62 9.59
N GLU A 250 -14.90 14.45 10.23
CA GLU A 250 -16.11 13.82 10.78
C GLU A 250 -16.22 13.88 12.31
N ALA A 251 -15.43 14.75 12.95
CA ALA A 251 -15.47 14.94 14.40
C ALA A 251 -15.31 13.65 15.22
N VAL A 252 -14.42 12.79 14.80
CA VAL A 252 -14.08 11.57 15.55
C VAL A 252 -13.31 11.98 16.79
N CYS A 253 -13.86 11.65 17.95
CA CYS A 253 -13.20 11.91 19.22
C CYS A 253 -12.53 10.64 19.73
N VAL A 254 -11.24 10.71 19.98
CA VAL A 254 -10.44 9.63 20.58
C VAL A 254 -9.61 10.16 21.74
N PRO A 255 -9.39 9.38 22.79
CA PRO A 255 -8.52 9.78 23.88
C PRO A 255 -7.06 9.59 23.45
N TYR A 256 -6.37 10.70 23.20
CA TYR A 256 -4.95 10.74 22.87
C TYR A 256 -4.16 11.56 23.91
N THR A 257 -2.84 11.38 23.91
CA THR A 257 -1.93 12.36 24.55
C THR A 257 -1.90 13.64 23.72
N SER A 258 -1.47 14.75 24.34
CA SER A 258 -1.38 16.02 23.63
C SER A 258 -0.45 15.94 22.42
N THR A 259 0.66 15.23 22.55
CA THR A 259 1.67 15.08 21.51
C THR A 259 1.10 14.24 20.36
N ALA A 260 0.53 13.06 20.64
CA ALA A 260 -0.05 12.18 19.64
C ALA A 260 -1.21 12.85 18.87
N CYS A 261 -2.06 13.63 19.56
CA CYS A 261 -3.14 14.38 18.92
C CYS A 261 -2.62 15.42 17.92
N ILE A 262 -1.56 16.14 18.28
CA ILE A 262 -0.95 17.17 17.42
C ILE A 262 -0.27 16.53 16.21
N ASP A 263 0.44 15.41 16.40
CA ASP A 263 1.12 14.68 15.32
C ASP A 263 0.14 14.13 14.25
N LEU A 264 -1.07 13.77 14.70
CA LEU A 264 -2.17 13.38 13.81
C LEU A 264 -2.92 14.57 13.19
N GLY A 265 -2.46 15.81 13.45
CA GLY A 265 -3.14 17.01 12.97
C GLY A 265 -4.49 17.26 13.65
N GLY A 266 -4.75 16.60 14.78
CA GLY A 266 -5.96 16.73 15.55
C GLY A 266 -5.97 17.94 16.48
N GLN A 267 -7.16 18.28 16.97
CA GLN A 267 -7.36 19.30 18.02
C GLN A 267 -7.45 18.62 19.38
N TRP A 268 -6.45 18.83 20.24
CA TRP A 268 -6.45 18.34 21.61
C TRP A 268 -7.26 19.28 22.53
N LEU A 269 -8.24 18.73 23.25
CA LEU A 269 -9.18 19.53 24.07
C LEU A 269 -8.74 19.72 25.51
N GLY A 270 -7.61 19.15 25.90
CA GLY A 270 -7.00 19.35 27.24
C GLY A 270 -6.92 18.07 28.09
N ALA A 271 -6.02 18.09 29.06
CA ALA A 271 -5.79 16.99 30.00
C ALA A 271 -7.06 16.60 30.76
N GLY A 272 -7.35 15.31 30.84
CA GLY A 272 -8.49 14.77 31.59
C GLY A 272 -9.86 15.03 30.97
N THR A 273 -9.91 15.60 29.74
CA THR A 273 -11.18 15.71 29.00
C THR A 273 -11.57 14.35 28.42
N SER A 274 -12.85 14.04 28.41
CA SER A 274 -13.39 12.81 27.80
C SER A 274 -14.21 13.13 26.57
N CYS A 275 -14.25 12.21 25.62
CA CYS A 275 -15.08 12.34 24.41
C CYS A 275 -16.60 12.42 24.70
N VAL A 276 -17.02 12.01 25.89
CA VAL A 276 -18.42 12.10 26.35
C VAL A 276 -18.75 13.52 26.88
N GLU A 277 -17.78 14.13 27.55
CA GLU A 277 -17.96 15.45 28.19
C GLU A 277 -17.56 16.62 27.29
N ALA A 278 -16.65 16.36 26.35
CA ALA A 278 -16.18 17.31 25.35
C ALA A 278 -16.35 16.71 23.95
N PRO A 279 -17.60 16.59 23.44
CA PRO A 279 -17.79 16.12 22.09
C PRO A 279 -17.07 17.04 21.11
N CYS A 280 -16.38 16.45 20.14
CA CYS A 280 -15.82 17.20 19.03
C CYS A 280 -17.01 17.91 18.34
N THR A 281 -17.22 19.17 18.67
CA THR A 281 -18.09 19.99 17.82
C THR A 281 -17.29 20.22 16.55
N THR A 282 -17.84 19.77 15.43
CA THR A 282 -17.30 20.06 14.11
C THR A 282 -17.19 21.59 13.97
N VAL A 283 -16.03 22.13 14.30
CA VAL A 283 -15.64 23.36 13.65
C VAL A 283 -15.21 22.88 12.28
N CYS A 284 -16.14 22.79 11.34
CA CYS A 284 -15.80 22.56 9.94
C CYS A 284 -14.70 23.54 9.61
N ALA A 285 -13.56 23.08 9.06
CA ALA A 285 -12.51 23.98 8.62
C ALA A 285 -13.13 24.96 7.61
N GLY A 286 -13.42 26.19 8.08
CA GLY A 286 -14.22 27.15 7.31
C GLY A 286 -15.52 27.62 7.98
N ASP A 287 -16.05 26.93 8.99
CA ASP A 287 -17.17 27.40 9.83
C ASP A 287 -16.63 28.42 10.85
N THR A 288 -16.61 29.67 10.46
CA THR A 288 -16.06 30.77 11.24
C THR A 288 -17.07 31.40 12.18
N ASN A 289 -18.35 31.12 12.00
CA ASN A 289 -19.45 31.62 12.82
C ASN A 289 -19.93 30.58 13.85
N GLY A 290 -19.55 29.28 13.72
CA GLY A 290 -19.85 28.24 14.68
C GLY A 290 -21.29 27.70 14.59
N ASP A 291 -21.97 27.87 13.45
CA ASP A 291 -23.36 27.41 13.27
C ASP A 291 -23.46 25.96 12.75
N GLY A 292 -22.32 25.32 12.45
CA GLY A 292 -22.22 23.92 11.99
C GLY A 292 -22.35 23.73 10.49
N LEU A 293 -22.39 24.81 9.70
CA LEU A 293 -22.44 24.80 8.24
C LEU A 293 -21.29 25.63 7.69
N VAL A 294 -20.71 25.22 6.57
CA VAL A 294 -19.76 26.04 5.82
C VAL A 294 -20.51 26.68 4.65
N ASP A 295 -20.87 27.95 4.78
CA ASP A 295 -21.63 28.67 3.78
C ASP A 295 -21.13 30.11 3.54
N VAL A 296 -21.98 30.91 2.86
CA VAL A 296 -21.65 32.33 2.57
C VAL A 296 -21.47 33.18 3.82
N GLY A 297 -22.05 32.77 4.97
CA GLY A 297 -21.93 33.47 6.25
C GLY A 297 -20.50 33.43 6.77
N ASP A 298 -19.82 32.30 6.61
CA ASP A 298 -18.42 32.10 7.01
C ASP A 298 -17.47 32.90 6.11
N LEU A 299 -17.73 32.88 4.82
CA LEU A 299 -16.94 33.64 3.84
C LEU A 299 -17.03 35.15 4.13
N LEU A 300 -18.20 35.65 4.51
CA LEU A 300 -18.39 37.04 4.86
C LEU A 300 -17.65 37.43 6.15
N LEU A 301 -17.59 36.53 7.13
CA LEU A 301 -16.84 36.75 8.37
C LEU A 301 -15.34 36.79 8.14
N VAL A 302 -14.83 35.89 7.29
CA VAL A 302 -13.41 35.86 6.88
C VAL A 302 -13.05 37.15 6.14
N ILE A 303 -13.89 37.61 5.21
CA ILE A 303 -13.64 38.84 4.44
C ILE A 303 -13.70 40.07 5.35
N ALA A 304 -14.66 40.11 6.29
CA ALA A 304 -14.80 41.22 7.24
C ALA A 304 -13.61 41.36 8.20
N ASN A 305 -12.93 40.24 8.50
CA ASN A 305 -11.82 40.18 9.47
C ASN A 305 -10.43 39.98 8.81
N TRP A 306 -10.33 40.08 7.48
CA TRP A 306 -9.10 39.80 6.72
C TRP A 306 -7.85 40.59 7.17
N ASN A 307 -8.02 41.70 7.87
CA ASN A 307 -6.92 42.53 8.38
C ASN A 307 -6.78 42.52 9.90
N THR A 308 -7.48 41.65 10.65
CA THR A 308 -7.52 41.62 12.10
C THR A 308 -7.09 40.33 12.76
N CYS A 309 -6.29 39.48 12.06
CA CYS A 309 -5.63 38.34 12.71
C CYS A 309 -4.58 38.89 13.71
N PRO A 310 -4.61 38.48 15.01
CA PRO A 310 -3.61 38.83 15.98
C PRO A 310 -2.25 38.18 15.66
#